data_3fdf9c64336a7f5ada4d74e6d4c21e26
#
_entry.id   3fdf9c64336a7f5ada4d74e6d4c21e26
#
_cell.length_a   1.000
_cell.length_b   1.000
_cell.length_c   1.000
_cell.angle_alpha   90.00
_cell.angle_beta   90.00
_cell.angle_gamma   90.00
#
_symmetry.space_group_name_H-M   'P 1'
#
loop_
_entity.id
_entity.type
_entity.pdbx_description
1 polymer ?
#
loop_
_entity_poly.entity_id
_entity_poly.type
_entity_poly.pdbx_seq_one_letter_code
_entity_poly.pdbx_strand_id
1 'polypeptide(L)'
;VEESIQTLYNDGHVRGSTHLANGQEAVSVGIASVLRPTDVVTCTYRGHAAALALGVTPEGVLGEICGRVIGCSGGIGGSMHLMDASVGLMPTFAIVGAGLPVAAGVALAAKLKKNDSVALTIFGDGSTNIGAFHETLNMASIFKLPVIFVIENNLYGEYTRINLSTPIEDLADRADSYAMREEIVDGQDVDAVIKGFDTFPDVDPE
;
A
#
# COMPACT_ATOMS: atom_id res chain seq x y z
N VAL A 1 16.38 4.64 -8.65
CA VAL A 1 16.24 3.27 -8.09
C VAL A 1 15.54 2.36 -9.10
N GLU A 2 14.33 2.64 -9.54
CA GLU A 2 13.54 1.77 -10.41
C GLU A 2 14.24 1.44 -11.75
N GLU A 3 14.81 2.44 -12.44
CA GLU A 3 15.59 2.23 -13.67
C GLU A 3 16.83 1.36 -13.42
N SER A 4 17.47 1.52 -12.25
CA SER A 4 18.62 0.69 -11.87
C SER A 4 18.22 -0.76 -11.62
N ILE A 5 17.02 -0.99 -11.10
CA ILE A 5 16.49 -2.36 -10.88
C ILE A 5 16.33 -3.09 -12.21
N GLN A 6 15.83 -2.41 -13.25
CA GLN A 6 15.71 -3.01 -14.59
C GLN A 6 17.09 -3.44 -15.14
N THR A 7 18.11 -2.62 -14.94
CA THR A 7 19.48 -2.96 -15.34
C THR A 7 20.00 -4.16 -14.55
N LEU A 8 19.87 -4.13 -13.23
CA LEU A 8 20.29 -5.21 -12.34
C LEU A 8 19.58 -6.53 -12.62
N TYR A 9 18.30 -6.45 -13.01
CA TYR A 9 17.53 -7.62 -13.43
C TYR A 9 18.10 -8.24 -14.72
N ASN A 10 18.37 -7.43 -15.74
CA ASN A 10 18.95 -7.85 -17.01
C ASN A 10 20.36 -8.47 -16.82
N ASP A 11 21.11 -7.93 -15.85
CA ASP A 11 22.46 -8.42 -15.50
C ASP A 11 22.42 -9.67 -14.59
N GLY A 12 21.25 -10.16 -14.21
CA GLY A 12 21.06 -11.36 -13.42
C GLY A 12 21.31 -11.20 -11.92
N HIS A 13 21.37 -9.97 -11.42
CA HIS A 13 21.54 -9.66 -10.00
C HIS A 13 20.23 -9.71 -9.20
N VAL A 14 19.10 -9.58 -9.86
CA VAL A 14 17.76 -9.66 -9.27
C VAL A 14 17.10 -10.97 -9.65
N ARG A 15 16.51 -11.65 -8.67
CA ARG A 15 15.84 -12.96 -8.87
C ARG A 15 14.35 -12.83 -8.54
N GLY A 16 13.55 -13.62 -9.26
CA GLY A 16 12.10 -13.67 -9.08
C GLY A 16 11.38 -12.53 -9.80
N SER A 17 10.10 -12.37 -9.50
CA SER A 17 9.28 -11.33 -10.11
C SER A 17 9.58 -9.97 -9.52
N THR A 18 9.58 -8.95 -10.34
CA THR A 18 9.82 -7.56 -9.97
C THR A 18 8.73 -6.68 -10.57
N HIS A 19 8.17 -5.79 -9.77
CA HIS A 19 7.12 -4.87 -10.18
C HIS A 19 7.58 -3.45 -9.91
N LEU A 20 7.87 -2.72 -10.97
CA LEU A 20 8.35 -1.35 -10.89
C LEU A 20 7.20 -0.37 -10.66
N ALA A 21 7.45 0.68 -9.90
CA ALA A 21 6.49 1.73 -9.56
C ALA A 21 6.68 3.01 -10.40
N ASN A 22 7.40 2.93 -11.52
CA ASN A 22 7.58 4.05 -12.43
C ASN A 22 6.23 4.62 -12.89
N GLY A 23 6.05 5.93 -12.73
CA GLY A 23 4.82 6.64 -13.10
C GLY A 23 3.69 6.55 -12.08
N GLN A 24 3.96 6.00 -10.88
CA GLN A 24 3.01 5.93 -9.75
C GLN A 24 3.58 6.58 -8.48
N GLU A 25 4.62 7.41 -8.61
CA GLU A 25 5.38 7.95 -7.49
C GLU A 25 4.57 8.96 -6.68
N ALA A 26 3.69 9.74 -7.32
CA ALA A 26 2.93 10.79 -6.66
C ALA A 26 2.02 10.25 -5.55
N VAL A 27 1.43 9.07 -5.74
CA VAL A 27 0.62 8.40 -4.70
C VAL A 27 1.47 8.11 -3.47
N SER A 28 2.61 7.45 -3.64
CA SER A 28 3.50 7.07 -2.53
C SER A 28 4.06 8.29 -1.80
N VAL A 29 4.47 9.33 -2.53
CA VAL A 29 5.02 10.57 -1.96
C VAL A 29 3.94 11.36 -1.23
N GLY A 30 2.75 11.51 -1.83
CA GLY A 30 1.62 12.19 -1.20
C GLY A 30 1.20 11.51 0.11
N ILE A 31 1.04 10.19 0.10
CA ILE A 31 0.74 9.40 1.30
C ILE A 31 1.81 9.62 2.38
N ALA A 32 3.08 9.44 2.06
CA ALA A 32 4.15 9.54 3.04
C ALA A 32 4.25 10.95 3.67
N SER A 33 3.85 12.00 2.94
CA SER A 33 3.91 13.37 3.44
C SER A 33 2.85 13.71 4.50
N VAL A 34 1.76 12.94 4.57
CA VAL A 34 0.65 13.16 5.53
C VAL A 34 0.68 12.19 6.70
N LEU A 35 1.46 11.12 6.62
CA LEU A 35 1.56 10.13 7.68
C LEU A 35 2.38 10.63 8.87
N ARG A 36 1.98 10.22 10.05
CA ARG A 36 2.69 10.46 11.30
C ARG A 36 3.67 9.31 11.57
N PRO A 37 4.71 9.52 12.39
CA PRO A 37 5.67 8.47 12.73
C PRO A 37 5.07 7.24 13.42
N THR A 38 3.86 7.37 13.96
CA THR A 38 3.12 6.29 14.64
C THR A 38 2.23 5.49 13.68
N ASP A 39 1.98 6.01 12.49
CA ASP A 39 1.12 5.36 11.50
C ASP A 39 1.85 4.22 10.79
N VAL A 40 1.09 3.27 10.28
CA VAL A 40 1.63 2.01 9.75
C VAL A 40 1.08 1.76 8.35
N VAL A 41 1.96 1.42 7.42
CA VAL A 41 1.59 1.16 6.01
C VAL A 41 1.82 -0.29 5.66
N THR A 42 0.84 -0.91 4.99
CA THR A 42 1.01 -2.14 4.23
C THR A 42 0.88 -1.85 2.73
N CYS A 43 1.55 -2.61 1.89
CA CYS A 43 1.53 -2.40 0.45
C CYS A 43 1.54 -3.71 -0.32
N THR A 44 1.25 -3.64 -1.60
CA THR A 44 1.40 -4.77 -2.51
C THR A 44 2.87 -5.03 -2.85
N TYR A 45 3.08 -6.00 -3.71
CA TYR A 45 4.37 -6.34 -4.33
C TYR A 45 5.02 -5.18 -5.14
N ARG A 46 4.27 -4.12 -5.48
CA ARG A 46 4.77 -2.88 -6.11
C ARG A 46 5.13 -1.83 -5.03
N GLY A 47 5.87 -2.25 -4.03
CA GLY A 47 6.09 -1.47 -2.81
C GLY A 47 7.36 -0.61 -2.81
N HIS A 48 8.14 -0.54 -3.91
CA HIS A 48 9.43 0.16 -3.91
C HIS A 48 9.26 1.66 -3.65
N ALA A 49 8.33 2.31 -4.36
CA ALA A 49 8.07 3.74 -4.18
C ALA A 49 7.56 4.05 -2.77
N ALA A 50 6.63 3.23 -2.25
CA ALA A 50 6.14 3.39 -0.88
C ALA A 50 7.27 3.22 0.15
N ALA A 51 8.12 2.20 0.00
CA ALA A 51 9.26 1.98 0.89
C ALA A 51 10.21 3.19 0.92
N LEU A 52 10.58 3.70 -0.26
CA LEU A 52 11.46 4.87 -0.38
C LEU A 52 10.82 6.13 0.19
N ALA A 53 9.54 6.37 -0.12
CA ALA A 53 8.81 7.54 0.36
C ALA A 53 8.66 7.56 1.89
N LEU A 54 8.46 6.39 2.50
CA LEU A 54 8.40 6.24 3.96
C LEU A 54 9.76 6.37 4.65
N GLY A 55 10.87 6.35 3.91
CA GLY A 55 12.21 6.57 4.44
C GLY A 55 13.12 5.34 4.50
N VAL A 56 12.72 4.21 3.92
CA VAL A 56 13.67 3.10 3.69
C VAL A 56 14.77 3.60 2.77
N THR A 57 16.03 3.38 3.15
CA THR A 57 17.16 3.88 2.35
C THR A 57 17.23 3.22 0.97
N PRO A 58 17.69 3.94 -0.07
CA PRO A 58 17.91 3.33 -1.39
C PRO A 58 18.80 2.09 -1.34
N GLU A 59 19.82 2.09 -0.48
CA GLU A 59 20.69 0.93 -0.25
C GLU A 59 19.95 -0.23 0.38
N GLY A 60 19.02 0.05 1.31
CA GLY A 60 18.17 -0.95 1.95
C GLY A 60 17.22 -1.60 0.93
N VAL A 61 16.58 -0.80 0.08
CA VAL A 61 15.69 -1.30 -0.98
C VAL A 61 16.47 -2.11 -2.02
N LEU A 62 17.54 -1.54 -2.60
CA LEU A 62 18.34 -2.24 -3.61
C LEU A 62 19.05 -3.48 -3.05
N GLY A 63 19.54 -3.39 -1.81
CA GLY A 63 20.14 -4.53 -1.11
C GLY A 63 19.15 -5.68 -0.95
N GLU A 64 17.90 -5.39 -0.59
CA GLU A 64 16.85 -6.40 -0.45
C GLU A 64 16.53 -7.05 -1.80
N ILE A 65 16.33 -6.25 -2.83
CA ILE A 65 16.01 -6.73 -4.19
C ILE A 65 17.13 -7.62 -4.74
N CYS A 66 18.39 -7.28 -4.44
CA CYS A 66 19.55 -8.06 -4.86
C CYS A 66 19.91 -9.22 -3.91
N GLY A 67 19.11 -9.49 -2.87
CA GLY A 67 19.34 -10.56 -1.90
C GLY A 67 20.60 -10.34 -1.06
N ARG A 68 20.89 -9.09 -0.65
CA ARG A 68 22.07 -8.72 0.15
C ARG A 68 21.69 -8.50 1.60
N VAL A 69 22.58 -8.83 2.51
CA VAL A 69 22.39 -8.68 3.98
C VAL A 69 22.10 -7.24 4.39
N ILE A 70 22.56 -6.24 3.62
CA ILE A 70 22.25 -4.82 3.84
C ILE A 70 20.80 -4.45 3.50
N GLY A 71 20.05 -5.36 2.86
CA GLY A 71 18.64 -5.14 2.53
C GLY A 71 17.78 -4.90 3.78
N CYS A 72 16.69 -4.14 3.62
CA CYS A 72 15.81 -3.75 4.72
C CYS A 72 15.17 -4.94 5.46
N SER A 73 15.11 -6.11 4.82
CA SER A 73 14.69 -7.39 5.44
C SER A 73 15.81 -8.43 5.42
N GLY A 74 17.09 -8.00 5.38
CA GLY A 74 18.25 -8.87 5.39
C GLY A 74 18.52 -9.61 4.07
N GLY A 75 17.90 -9.20 2.98
CA GLY A 75 18.04 -9.81 1.65
C GLY A 75 17.23 -11.10 1.45
N ILE A 76 16.24 -11.36 2.29
CA ILE A 76 15.43 -12.60 2.27
C ILE A 76 14.13 -12.40 1.48
N GLY A 77 13.54 -11.20 1.54
CA GLY A 77 12.24 -10.90 0.95
C GLY A 77 12.26 -10.64 -0.56
N GLY A 78 13.34 -10.07 -1.06
CA GLY A 78 13.46 -9.65 -2.46
C GLY A 78 12.52 -8.49 -2.82
N SER A 79 12.26 -8.31 -4.12
CA SER A 79 11.50 -7.17 -4.65
C SER A 79 10.07 -7.04 -4.09
N MET A 80 9.42 -8.14 -3.80
CA MET A 80 7.99 -8.15 -3.43
C MET A 80 7.72 -8.14 -1.92
N HIS A 81 8.76 -8.26 -1.09
CA HIS A 81 8.59 -8.42 0.37
C HIS A 81 9.54 -7.50 1.13
N LEU A 82 9.36 -6.19 0.91
CA LEU A 82 10.06 -5.16 1.68
C LEU A 82 9.40 -4.97 3.03
N MET A 83 10.19 -4.71 4.06
CA MET A 83 9.71 -4.39 5.39
C MET A 83 10.73 -3.55 6.13
N ASP A 84 10.29 -2.49 6.78
CA ASP A 84 11.08 -1.73 7.74
C ASP A 84 10.15 -1.11 8.78
N ALA A 85 10.00 -1.78 9.92
CA ALA A 85 9.13 -1.31 10.99
C ALA A 85 9.60 0.02 11.62
N SER A 86 10.86 0.40 11.45
CA SER A 86 11.38 1.66 12.01
C SER A 86 10.83 2.90 11.32
N VAL A 87 10.36 2.75 10.08
CA VAL A 87 9.71 3.80 9.28
C VAL A 87 8.22 3.53 9.06
N GLY A 88 7.62 2.62 9.84
CA GLY A 88 6.20 2.28 9.73
C GLY A 88 5.83 1.39 8.53
N LEU A 89 6.79 0.92 7.74
CA LEU A 89 6.51 -0.01 6.65
C LEU A 89 6.40 -1.44 7.19
N MET A 90 5.18 -1.96 7.24
CA MET A 90 4.90 -3.39 7.42
C MET A 90 5.17 -4.14 6.11
N PRO A 91 5.17 -5.48 6.10
CA PRO A 91 5.51 -6.20 4.87
C PRO A 91 4.72 -5.76 3.65
N THR A 92 5.39 -5.69 2.51
CA THR A 92 4.74 -5.73 1.22
C THR A 92 4.42 -7.18 0.85
N PHE A 93 3.35 -7.39 0.08
CA PHE A 93 2.79 -8.73 -0.11
C PHE A 93 2.72 -9.12 -1.60
N ALA A 94 3.24 -10.30 -1.93
CA ALA A 94 3.04 -10.91 -3.24
C ALA A 94 1.61 -11.45 -3.43
N ILE A 95 0.96 -11.84 -2.35
CA ILE A 95 -0.42 -12.32 -2.40
C ILE A 95 -1.36 -11.13 -2.54
N VAL A 96 -2.14 -11.10 -3.62
CA VAL A 96 -3.09 -10.03 -3.92
C VAL A 96 -4.06 -9.84 -2.75
N GLY A 97 -4.13 -8.61 -2.23
CA GLY A 97 -5.02 -8.23 -1.15
C GLY A 97 -4.65 -8.72 0.26
N ALA A 98 -3.53 -9.44 0.45
CA ALA A 98 -3.13 -9.91 1.77
C ALA A 98 -2.83 -8.77 2.77
N GLY A 99 -2.44 -7.60 2.27
CA GLY A 99 -2.22 -6.40 3.10
C GLY A 99 -3.48 -5.89 3.79
N LEU A 100 -4.65 -6.09 3.19
CA LEU A 100 -5.94 -5.60 3.70
C LEU A 100 -6.25 -6.10 5.13
N PRO A 101 -6.36 -7.41 5.38
CA PRO A 101 -6.64 -7.90 6.73
C PRO A 101 -5.49 -7.64 7.71
N VAL A 102 -4.26 -7.53 7.25
CA VAL A 102 -3.12 -7.17 8.09
C VAL A 102 -3.27 -5.72 8.56
N ALA A 103 -3.58 -4.77 7.68
CA ALA A 103 -3.83 -3.39 8.06
C ALA A 103 -5.01 -3.26 9.03
N ALA A 104 -6.11 -3.99 8.79
CA ALA A 104 -7.23 -4.04 9.73
C ALA A 104 -6.83 -4.59 11.11
N GLY A 105 -5.94 -5.59 11.15
CA GLY A 105 -5.38 -6.11 12.40
C GLY A 105 -4.52 -5.09 13.15
N VAL A 106 -3.70 -4.31 12.43
CA VAL A 106 -2.92 -3.20 13.01
C VAL A 106 -3.85 -2.13 13.56
N ALA A 107 -4.86 -1.72 12.79
CA ALA A 107 -5.86 -0.75 13.22
C ALA A 107 -6.66 -1.23 14.46
N LEU A 108 -7.02 -2.51 14.50
CA LEU A 108 -7.65 -3.11 15.68
C LEU A 108 -6.73 -3.05 16.91
N ALA A 109 -5.44 -3.35 16.73
CA ALA A 109 -4.47 -3.25 17.82
C ALA A 109 -4.31 -1.81 18.32
N ALA A 110 -4.30 -0.81 17.42
CA ALA A 110 -4.27 0.61 17.78
C ALA A 110 -5.50 0.98 18.62
N LYS A 111 -6.68 0.60 18.18
CA LYS A 111 -7.94 0.84 18.89
C LYS A 111 -7.95 0.17 20.27
N LEU A 112 -7.56 -1.09 20.38
CA LEU A 112 -7.51 -1.79 21.67
C LEU A 112 -6.48 -1.19 22.66
N LYS A 113 -5.37 -0.68 22.12
CA LYS A 113 -4.35 0.02 22.90
C LYS A 113 -4.73 1.48 23.20
N LYS A 114 -5.81 1.98 22.62
CA LYS A 114 -6.25 3.38 22.73
C LYS A 114 -5.16 4.37 22.35
N ASN A 115 -4.46 4.09 21.27
CA ASN A 115 -3.54 5.05 20.66
C ASN A 115 -4.16 5.64 19.38
N ASP A 116 -3.59 6.71 18.87
CA ASP A 116 -4.08 7.47 17.73
C ASP A 116 -3.50 7.02 16.39
N SER A 117 -2.77 5.89 16.36
CA SER A 117 -2.17 5.38 15.12
C SER A 117 -3.23 4.97 14.11
N VAL A 118 -2.98 5.30 12.85
CA VAL A 118 -3.77 4.89 11.71
C VAL A 118 -3.01 3.79 10.95
N ALA A 119 -3.72 2.79 10.50
CA ALA A 119 -3.19 1.84 9.53
C ALA A 119 -3.61 2.28 8.12
N LEU A 120 -2.70 2.20 7.15
CA LEU A 120 -2.98 2.46 5.76
C LEU A 120 -2.57 1.25 4.93
N THR A 121 -3.38 0.88 3.96
CA THR A 121 -3.04 -0.20 3.02
C THR A 121 -3.17 0.26 1.58
N ILE A 122 -2.10 0.07 0.81
CA ILE A 122 -2.04 0.41 -0.61
C ILE A 122 -2.20 -0.87 -1.42
N PHE A 123 -3.15 -0.90 -2.35
CA PHE A 123 -3.41 -2.06 -3.20
C PHE A 123 -3.98 -1.67 -4.56
N GLY A 124 -3.80 -2.54 -5.55
CA GLY A 124 -4.27 -2.31 -6.90
C GLY A 124 -5.76 -2.62 -7.08
N ASP A 125 -6.33 -2.12 -8.16
CA ASP A 125 -7.71 -2.32 -8.60
C ASP A 125 -8.12 -3.79 -8.65
N GLY A 126 -7.24 -4.69 -9.11
CA GLY A 126 -7.51 -6.13 -9.13
C GLY A 126 -7.82 -6.74 -7.75
N SER A 127 -7.30 -6.15 -6.68
CA SER A 127 -7.57 -6.60 -5.30
C SER A 127 -9.01 -6.38 -4.87
N THR A 128 -9.76 -5.50 -5.51
CA THR A 128 -11.14 -5.19 -5.14
C THR A 128 -12.13 -6.32 -5.45
N ASN A 129 -11.70 -7.35 -6.20
CA ASN A 129 -12.55 -8.47 -6.61
C ASN A 129 -12.36 -9.73 -5.76
N ILE A 130 -11.45 -9.73 -4.79
CA ILE A 130 -11.20 -10.89 -3.93
C ILE A 130 -12.06 -10.86 -2.66
N GLY A 131 -12.32 -12.03 -2.08
CA GLY A 131 -13.10 -12.14 -0.84
C GLY A 131 -12.52 -11.32 0.32
N ALA A 132 -11.21 -11.35 0.49
CA ALA A 132 -10.53 -10.62 1.57
C ALA A 132 -10.78 -9.10 1.54
N PHE A 133 -10.97 -8.49 0.37
CA PHE A 133 -11.37 -7.08 0.25
C PHE A 133 -12.71 -6.87 0.96
N HIS A 134 -13.73 -7.58 0.53
CA HIS A 134 -15.10 -7.44 1.05
C HIS A 134 -15.20 -7.75 2.54
N GLU A 135 -14.56 -8.82 2.97
CA GLU A 135 -14.53 -9.25 4.37
C GLU A 135 -13.84 -8.23 5.26
N THR A 136 -12.71 -7.68 4.80
CA THR A 136 -11.92 -6.71 5.57
C THR A 136 -12.63 -5.37 5.69
N LEU A 137 -13.21 -4.83 4.61
CA LEU A 137 -13.95 -3.57 4.66
C LEU A 137 -15.16 -3.69 5.59
N ASN A 138 -15.90 -4.79 5.48
CA ASN A 138 -17.05 -5.05 6.36
C ASN A 138 -16.63 -5.11 7.83
N MET A 139 -15.54 -5.82 8.14
CA MET A 139 -15.02 -5.90 9.51
C MET A 139 -14.53 -4.54 10.01
N ALA A 140 -13.80 -3.80 9.17
CA ALA A 140 -13.28 -2.49 9.52
C ALA A 140 -14.41 -1.49 9.83
N SER A 141 -15.49 -1.53 9.05
CA SER A 141 -16.66 -0.71 9.28
C SER A 141 -17.39 -1.08 10.58
N ILE A 142 -17.68 -2.37 10.79
CA ILE A 142 -18.38 -2.84 12.01
C ILE A 142 -17.60 -2.45 13.28
N PHE A 143 -16.30 -2.63 13.26
CA PHE A 143 -15.44 -2.32 14.41
C PHE A 143 -14.97 -0.86 14.45
N LYS A 144 -15.35 -0.03 13.47
CA LYS A 144 -14.91 1.36 13.35
C LYS A 144 -13.39 1.48 13.52
N LEU A 145 -12.67 0.73 12.71
CA LEU A 145 -11.21 0.67 12.79
C LEU A 145 -10.58 1.91 12.17
N PRO A 146 -9.50 2.45 12.76
CA PRO A 146 -8.72 3.54 12.18
C PRO A 146 -7.84 3.02 11.02
N VAL A 147 -8.46 2.73 9.89
CA VAL A 147 -7.79 2.19 8.70
C VAL A 147 -8.22 2.93 7.44
N ILE A 148 -7.25 3.26 6.59
CA ILE A 148 -7.46 3.87 5.28
C ILE A 148 -7.08 2.86 4.20
N PHE A 149 -8.00 2.67 3.26
CA PHE A 149 -7.84 1.78 2.11
C PHE A 149 -7.54 2.62 0.86
N VAL A 150 -6.35 2.50 0.30
CA VAL A 150 -5.93 3.24 -0.90
C VAL A 150 -5.88 2.31 -2.09
N ILE A 151 -6.73 2.57 -3.07
CA ILE A 151 -6.78 1.82 -4.33
C ILE A 151 -5.93 2.56 -5.37
N GLU A 152 -4.81 1.99 -5.78
CA GLU A 152 -4.07 2.43 -6.96
C GLU A 152 -4.77 1.86 -8.21
N ASN A 153 -5.72 2.62 -8.76
CA ASN A 153 -6.44 2.20 -9.96
C ASN A 153 -5.58 2.44 -11.21
N ASN A 154 -4.68 1.51 -11.48
CA ASN A 154 -3.83 1.55 -12.67
C ASN A 154 -4.46 0.83 -13.88
N LEU A 155 -5.73 0.46 -13.79
CA LEU A 155 -6.58 -0.11 -14.83
C LEU A 155 -6.23 -1.54 -15.26
N TYR A 156 -5.26 -2.19 -14.61
CA TYR A 156 -4.84 -3.54 -14.94
C TYR A 156 -4.51 -4.37 -13.70
N GLY A 157 -5.12 -5.54 -13.61
CA GLY A 157 -4.64 -6.63 -12.75
C GLY A 157 -3.77 -7.55 -13.60
N GLU A 158 -2.45 -7.42 -13.52
CA GLU A 158 -1.46 -8.07 -14.39
C GLU A 158 -1.75 -7.75 -15.87
N TYR A 159 -2.25 -8.71 -16.65
CA TYR A 159 -2.63 -8.52 -18.06
C TYR A 159 -4.12 -8.32 -18.28
N THR A 160 -4.93 -8.34 -17.22
CA THR A 160 -6.38 -8.22 -17.30
C THR A 160 -6.81 -6.77 -17.08
N ARG A 161 -7.44 -6.15 -18.07
CA ARG A 161 -8.01 -4.81 -17.93
C ARG A 161 -9.16 -4.84 -16.91
N ILE A 162 -9.27 -3.78 -16.12
CA ILE A 162 -10.28 -3.68 -15.06
C ILE A 162 -11.71 -3.85 -15.59
N ASN A 163 -12.03 -3.31 -16.73
CA ASN A 163 -13.38 -3.41 -17.33
C ASN A 163 -13.78 -4.82 -17.78
N LEU A 164 -12.85 -5.79 -17.79
CA LEU A 164 -13.13 -7.19 -18.06
C LEU A 164 -13.44 -7.98 -16.78
N SER A 165 -13.11 -7.42 -15.63
CA SER A 165 -13.26 -8.08 -14.33
C SER A 165 -14.13 -7.34 -13.34
N THR A 166 -14.48 -6.07 -13.60
CA THR A 166 -15.24 -5.21 -12.71
C THR A 166 -16.30 -4.44 -13.50
N PRO A 167 -17.59 -4.50 -13.11
CA PRO A 167 -18.67 -3.87 -13.85
C PRO A 167 -18.88 -2.38 -13.52
N ILE A 168 -18.33 -1.89 -12.40
CA ILE A 168 -18.44 -0.49 -11.97
C ILE A 168 -17.27 0.30 -12.53
N GLU A 169 -17.50 1.58 -12.83
CA GLU A 169 -16.50 2.48 -13.38
C GLU A 169 -15.57 2.99 -12.26
N ASP A 170 -16.16 3.52 -11.21
CA ASP A 170 -15.44 4.03 -10.05
C ASP A 170 -15.40 2.99 -8.91
N LEU A 171 -14.19 2.56 -8.56
CA LEU A 171 -14.00 1.55 -7.51
C LEU A 171 -14.33 2.09 -6.12
N ALA A 172 -14.27 3.40 -5.93
CA ALA A 172 -14.66 4.07 -4.69
C ALA A 172 -16.12 3.79 -4.32
N ASP A 173 -17.03 3.68 -5.30
CA ASP A 173 -18.46 3.37 -5.10
C ASP A 173 -18.69 2.10 -4.26
N ARG A 174 -17.69 1.22 -4.18
CA ARG A 174 -17.78 0.03 -3.32
C ARG A 174 -17.82 0.38 -1.82
N ALA A 175 -17.29 1.54 -1.42
CA ALA A 175 -17.26 2.01 -0.04
C ALA A 175 -18.66 2.20 0.54
N ASP A 176 -19.62 2.62 -0.28
CA ASP A 176 -21.03 2.78 0.10
C ASP A 176 -21.64 1.50 0.68
N SER A 177 -21.27 0.34 0.14
CA SER A 177 -21.74 -0.95 0.62
C SER A 177 -21.32 -1.27 2.06
N TYR A 178 -20.33 -0.56 2.57
CA TYR A 178 -19.78 -0.72 3.92
C TYR A 178 -19.99 0.53 4.78
N ALA A 179 -20.77 1.51 4.31
CA ALA A 179 -20.97 2.80 4.97
C ALA A 179 -19.62 3.50 5.31
N MET A 180 -18.66 3.37 4.41
CA MET A 180 -17.36 4.02 4.50
C MET A 180 -17.35 5.28 3.66
N ARG A 181 -16.57 6.27 4.10
CA ARG A 181 -16.30 7.47 3.30
C ARG A 181 -15.33 7.12 2.17
N GLU A 182 -15.49 7.80 1.06
CA GLU A 182 -14.66 7.66 -0.14
C GLU A 182 -14.19 9.01 -0.66
N GLU A 183 -13.10 8.98 -1.40
CA GLU A 183 -12.55 10.12 -2.13
C GLU A 183 -11.85 9.60 -3.38
N ILE A 184 -12.03 10.29 -4.51
CA ILE A 184 -11.35 9.99 -5.77
C ILE A 184 -10.42 11.16 -6.09
N VAL A 185 -9.14 10.85 -6.27
CA VAL A 185 -8.11 11.86 -6.53
C VAL A 185 -7.29 11.51 -7.77
N ASP A 186 -6.72 12.52 -8.41
CA ASP A 186 -5.72 12.30 -9.46
C ASP A 186 -4.41 11.78 -8.82
N GLY A 187 -4.13 10.50 -8.98
CA GLY A 187 -2.92 9.84 -8.47
C GLY A 187 -1.62 10.26 -9.21
N GLN A 188 -1.69 11.12 -10.22
CA GLN A 188 -0.52 11.72 -10.87
C GLN A 188 -0.18 13.11 -10.32
N ASP A 189 -1.06 13.69 -9.50
CA ASP A 189 -0.88 14.97 -8.84
C ASP A 189 -0.67 14.77 -7.33
N VAL A 190 0.56 15.02 -6.86
CA VAL A 190 0.91 14.85 -5.44
C VAL A 190 0.08 15.76 -4.52
N ASP A 191 -0.24 16.97 -4.96
CA ASP A 191 -1.05 17.91 -4.17
C ASP A 191 -2.50 17.45 -4.08
N ALA A 192 -3.03 16.82 -5.15
CA ALA A 192 -4.36 16.20 -5.12
C ALA A 192 -4.39 15.02 -4.14
N VAL A 193 -3.36 14.17 -4.14
CA VAL A 193 -3.24 13.06 -3.19
C VAL A 193 -3.22 13.58 -1.76
N ILE A 194 -2.39 14.59 -1.44
CA ILE A 194 -2.31 15.19 -0.11
C ILE A 194 -3.68 15.72 0.33
N LYS A 195 -4.34 16.51 -0.52
CA LYS A 195 -5.67 17.08 -0.21
C LYS A 195 -6.75 16.02 0.00
N GLY A 196 -6.65 14.89 -0.68
CA GLY A 196 -7.56 13.77 -0.47
C GLY A 196 -7.58 13.28 0.99
N PHE A 197 -6.45 13.37 1.68
CA PHE A 197 -6.36 12.99 3.10
C PHE A 197 -6.97 14.04 4.04
N ASP A 198 -7.00 15.32 3.67
CA ASP A 198 -7.63 16.38 4.48
C ASP A 198 -9.14 16.17 4.67
N THR A 199 -9.74 15.34 3.83
CA THR A 199 -11.16 15.03 3.87
C THR A 199 -11.52 13.98 4.92
N PHE A 200 -10.55 13.19 5.39
CA PHE A 200 -10.79 12.17 6.41
C PHE A 200 -10.73 12.79 7.81
N PRO A 201 -11.69 12.49 8.70
CA PRO A 201 -11.70 13.01 10.05
C PRO A 201 -10.51 12.48 10.85
N ASP A 202 -10.07 13.28 11.83
CA ASP A 202 -9.15 12.77 12.84
C ASP A 202 -9.71 11.49 13.48
N VAL A 203 -8.82 10.58 13.82
CA VAL A 203 -9.22 9.34 14.49
C VAL A 203 -9.76 9.68 15.86
N ASP A 204 -11.05 9.43 16.07
CA ASP A 204 -11.66 9.52 17.40
C ASP A 204 -11.26 8.26 18.18
N PRO A 205 -10.50 8.37 19.26
CA PRO A 205 -10.04 7.22 20.04
C PRO A 205 -11.13 6.59 20.93
N GLU A 206 -12.40 7.07 20.90
CA GLU A 206 -13.50 6.54 21.70
C GLU A 206 -14.12 5.23 21.18
#